data_5a6499fb1129d369a7371cf6ca91d5c1
#
_entry.id   5a6499fb1129d369a7371cf6ca91d5c1
#
_cell.length_a   1.000
_cell.length_b   1.000
_cell.length_c   1.000
_cell.angle_alpha   90.00
_cell.angle_beta   90.00
_cell.angle_gamma   90.00
#
_symmetry.space_group_name_H-M   'P 1'
#
loop_
_entity.id
_entity.type
_entity.pdbx_description
1 polymer ?
#
loop_
_entity_poly.entity_id
_entity_poly.type
_entity_poly.pdbx_seq_one_letter_code
_entity_poly.pdbx_strand_id
1 'polypeptide(L)'
;TYSDASGASENSTRWGVDKPLYKDLIGRTKAALKKNPKNVLFAVVWMQGEFDFGGTPVNHAAQFGALVDKFRADLADMAGQCVGGSAGGVPWICGDTTYFWKQKNESTYQTVYGSYKNKTE
;
A
#
# COMPACT_ATOMS: atom_id res chain seq x y z
N THR A 1 6.44 -3.15 7.49
CA THR A 1 7.60 -2.71 6.73
C THR A 1 7.57 -3.24 5.30
N TYR A 2 8.02 -2.45 4.35
CA TYR A 2 8.14 -2.89 2.96
C TYR A 2 9.34 -3.77 2.75
N SER A 3 10.39 -3.38 3.39
CA SER A 3 11.67 -4.01 3.21
C SER A 3 11.77 -5.26 4.04
N ASP A 4 12.43 -6.19 3.50
CA ASP A 4 12.89 -7.35 4.20
C ASP A 4 14.35 -7.28 4.55
N ALA A 5 14.94 -6.14 4.36
CA ALA A 5 16.36 -5.91 4.61
C ALA A 5 16.82 -6.33 6.01
N SER A 6 15.90 -6.44 6.94
CA SER A 6 16.18 -6.92 8.29
C SER A 6 16.24 -8.45 8.43
N GLY A 7 16.24 -9.18 7.33
CA GLY A 7 16.35 -10.63 7.36
C GLY A 7 15.17 -11.35 8.00
N ALA A 8 14.01 -10.72 8.06
CA ALA A 8 12.84 -11.42 8.54
C ALA A 8 12.49 -12.56 7.59
N SER A 9 12.02 -13.64 8.16
CA SER A 9 11.66 -14.85 7.44
C SER A 9 10.62 -14.55 6.33
N GLU A 10 10.57 -15.41 5.33
CA GLU A 10 9.55 -15.32 4.27
C GLU A 10 8.12 -15.34 4.77
N ASN A 11 7.89 -15.88 5.95
CA ASN A 11 6.61 -15.87 6.65
C ASN A 11 6.37 -14.58 7.44
N SER A 12 7.16 -13.55 7.21
CA SER A 12 7.01 -12.29 7.91
C SER A 12 5.73 -11.56 7.51
N THR A 13 5.20 -10.81 8.45
CA THR A 13 4.07 -9.90 8.28
C THR A 13 4.48 -8.63 7.52
N ARG A 14 5.23 -8.76 6.43
CA ARG A 14 5.77 -7.63 5.70
C ARG A 14 4.99 -7.30 4.48
N TRP A 15 4.95 -6.00 4.19
CA TRP A 15 4.47 -5.47 2.94
C TRP A 15 5.59 -5.47 1.89
N GLY A 16 5.20 -5.48 0.65
CA GLY A 16 6.08 -5.43 -0.52
C GLY A 16 5.46 -6.21 -1.67
N VAL A 17 5.91 -5.92 -2.88
CA VAL A 17 5.46 -6.64 -4.07
C VAL A 17 5.74 -8.13 -3.89
N ASP A 18 4.71 -8.95 -4.09
CA ASP A 18 4.73 -10.41 -3.96
C ASP A 18 5.01 -10.97 -2.55
N LYS A 19 5.10 -10.13 -1.54
CA LYS A 19 5.21 -10.56 -0.14
C LYS A 19 3.86 -11.05 0.41
N PRO A 20 3.86 -11.82 1.51
CA PRO A 20 2.64 -12.46 2.02
C PRO A 20 1.46 -11.52 2.25
N LEU A 21 1.68 -10.35 2.84
CA LEU A 21 0.59 -9.39 3.09
C LEU A 21 0.02 -8.81 1.78
N TYR A 22 0.86 -8.57 0.79
CA TYR A 22 0.39 -8.15 -0.52
C TYR A 22 -0.48 -9.22 -1.18
N LYS A 23 -0.02 -10.47 -1.15
CA LYS A 23 -0.77 -11.60 -1.73
C LYS A 23 -2.12 -11.80 -1.06
N ASP A 24 -2.16 -11.65 0.26
CA ASP A 24 -3.41 -11.70 1.03
C ASP A 24 -4.34 -10.54 0.65
N LEU A 25 -3.83 -9.32 0.58
CA LEU A 25 -4.61 -8.14 0.18
C LEU A 25 -5.26 -8.33 -1.19
N ILE A 26 -4.47 -8.65 -2.22
CA ILE A 26 -4.99 -8.77 -3.59
C ILE A 26 -5.92 -9.97 -3.72
N GLY A 27 -5.60 -11.08 -3.07
CA GLY A 27 -6.42 -12.29 -3.07
C GLY A 27 -7.79 -12.05 -2.45
N ARG A 28 -7.85 -11.41 -1.28
CA ARG A 28 -9.12 -11.05 -0.61
C ARG A 28 -9.91 -10.03 -1.41
N THR A 29 -9.25 -9.05 -1.99
CA THR A 29 -9.90 -8.04 -2.84
C THR A 29 -10.58 -8.71 -4.03
N LYS A 30 -9.86 -9.55 -4.77
CA LYS A 30 -10.42 -10.29 -5.90
C LYS A 30 -11.55 -11.23 -5.49
N ALA A 31 -11.41 -11.93 -4.37
CA ALA A 31 -12.45 -12.80 -3.86
C ALA A 31 -13.74 -12.03 -3.51
N ALA A 32 -13.60 -10.87 -2.87
CA ALA A 32 -14.73 -10.00 -2.54
C ALA A 32 -15.44 -9.46 -3.79
N LEU A 33 -14.69 -9.07 -4.81
CA LEU A 33 -15.26 -8.60 -6.07
C LEU A 33 -15.98 -9.74 -6.82
N LYS A 34 -15.38 -10.92 -6.88
CA LYS A 34 -15.98 -12.11 -7.53
C LYS A 34 -17.25 -12.60 -6.85
N LYS A 35 -17.40 -12.35 -5.54
CA LYS A 35 -18.57 -12.81 -4.79
C LYS A 35 -19.89 -12.21 -5.30
N ASN A 36 -19.83 -10.98 -5.82
CA ASN A 36 -20.99 -10.33 -6.41
C ASN A 36 -20.53 -9.37 -7.51
N PRO A 37 -21.04 -9.49 -8.74
CA PRO A 37 -20.67 -8.61 -9.85
C PRO A 37 -21.06 -7.13 -9.64
N LYS A 38 -21.92 -6.85 -8.66
CA LYS A 38 -22.27 -5.48 -8.27
C LYS A 38 -21.33 -4.87 -7.23
N ASN A 39 -20.42 -5.67 -6.66
CA ASN A 39 -19.41 -5.12 -5.76
C ASN A 39 -18.46 -4.22 -6.54
N VAL A 40 -18.13 -3.08 -5.97
CA VAL A 40 -17.19 -2.12 -6.55
C VAL A 40 -16.08 -1.81 -5.56
N LEU A 41 -14.85 -1.94 -5.99
CA LEU A 41 -13.71 -1.42 -5.25
C LEU A 41 -13.66 0.10 -5.41
N PHE A 42 -13.95 0.79 -4.33
CA PHE A 42 -14.03 2.26 -4.33
C PHE A 42 -12.69 2.92 -4.01
N ALA A 43 -12.00 2.40 -3.01
CA ALA A 43 -10.71 2.93 -2.56
C ALA A 43 -9.93 1.88 -1.77
N VAL A 44 -8.64 2.09 -1.61
CA VAL A 44 -7.80 1.41 -0.63
C VAL A 44 -7.46 2.37 0.50
N VAL A 45 -7.73 1.97 1.74
CA VAL A 45 -7.29 2.74 2.91
C VAL A 45 -5.98 2.16 3.40
N TRP A 46 -4.95 2.99 3.42
CA TRP A 46 -3.59 2.58 3.76
C TRP A 46 -3.14 3.23 5.07
N MET A 47 -2.89 2.39 6.07
CA MET A 47 -2.44 2.82 7.39
C MET A 47 -1.17 2.07 7.76
N GLN A 48 -0.03 2.54 7.26
CA GLN A 48 1.27 1.93 7.51
C GLN A 48 2.39 2.98 7.35
N GLY A 49 3.46 2.84 8.09
CA GLY A 49 4.63 3.70 7.98
C GLY A 49 5.39 3.87 9.30
N GLU A 50 4.73 3.76 10.45
CA GLU A 50 5.36 4.02 11.75
C GLU A 50 6.55 3.11 12.02
N PHE A 51 6.46 1.86 11.61
CA PHE A 51 7.55 0.90 11.84
C PHE A 51 8.77 1.18 10.96
N ASP A 52 8.59 1.89 9.85
CA ASP A 52 9.68 2.24 8.95
C ASP A 52 10.53 3.41 9.47
N PHE A 53 10.08 4.09 10.53
CA PHE A 53 10.88 5.11 11.24
C PHE A 53 12.15 4.55 11.90
N GLY A 54 12.21 3.25 12.18
CA GLY A 54 13.39 2.60 12.71
C GLY A 54 14.33 2.00 11.67
N GLY A 55 13.97 2.08 10.39
CA GLY A 55 14.68 1.48 9.28
C GLY A 55 15.40 2.49 8.39
N THR A 56 15.68 2.05 7.17
CA THR A 56 16.24 2.92 6.13
C THR A 56 15.09 3.40 5.23
N PRO A 57 14.51 4.59 5.49
CA PRO A 57 13.32 5.05 4.77
C PRO A 57 13.59 5.42 3.30
N VAL A 58 14.85 5.39 2.88
CA VAL A 58 15.30 5.85 1.56
C VAL A 58 14.54 5.22 0.40
N ASN A 59 14.12 3.97 0.56
CA ASN A 59 13.40 3.26 -0.50
C ASN A 59 11.87 3.22 -0.28
N HIS A 60 11.35 3.85 0.76
CA HIS A 60 9.94 3.77 1.11
C HIS A 60 9.03 4.25 -0.03
N ALA A 61 9.32 5.41 -0.60
CA ALA A 61 8.55 5.98 -1.71
C ALA A 61 8.49 5.05 -2.92
N ALA A 62 9.65 4.51 -3.32
CA ALA A 62 9.75 3.61 -4.46
C ALA A 62 8.99 2.30 -4.21
N GLN A 63 9.12 1.73 -3.01
CA GLN A 63 8.47 0.49 -2.64
C GLN A 63 6.95 0.64 -2.52
N PHE A 64 6.48 1.74 -1.92
CA PHE A 64 5.06 2.06 -1.88
C PHE A 64 4.50 2.26 -3.29
N GLY A 65 5.20 3.02 -4.13
CA GLY A 65 4.82 3.21 -5.52
C GLY A 65 4.69 1.89 -6.28
N ALA A 66 5.70 1.03 -6.17
CA ALA A 66 5.68 -0.28 -6.79
C ALA A 66 4.51 -1.16 -6.29
N LEU A 67 4.19 -1.09 -4.99
CA LEU A 67 3.05 -1.80 -4.40
C LEU A 67 1.73 -1.34 -5.01
N VAL A 68 1.52 -0.02 -5.11
CA VAL A 68 0.32 0.57 -5.72
C VAL A 68 0.19 0.19 -7.19
N ASP A 69 1.28 0.32 -7.94
CA ASP A 69 1.31 0.01 -9.37
C ASP A 69 1.02 -1.48 -9.62
N LYS A 70 1.62 -2.36 -8.80
CA LYS A 70 1.36 -3.81 -8.89
C LYS A 70 -0.09 -4.14 -8.54
N PHE A 71 -0.64 -3.53 -7.50
CA PHE A 71 -2.04 -3.75 -7.11
C PHE A 71 -3.01 -3.35 -8.23
N ARG A 72 -2.79 -2.21 -8.85
CA ARG A 72 -3.57 -1.75 -10.00
C ARG A 72 -3.44 -2.68 -11.21
N ALA A 73 -2.23 -3.12 -11.50
CA ALA A 73 -1.98 -4.07 -12.58
C ALA A 73 -2.68 -5.42 -12.33
N ASP A 74 -2.60 -5.94 -11.11
CA ASP A 74 -3.22 -7.21 -10.75
C ASP A 74 -4.75 -7.16 -10.74
N LEU A 75 -5.36 -5.97 -10.69
CA LEU A 75 -6.80 -5.76 -10.79
C LEU A 75 -7.29 -5.44 -12.19
N ALA A 76 -6.42 -5.38 -13.19
CA ALA A 76 -6.80 -5.00 -14.54
C ALA A 76 -7.89 -5.89 -15.15
N ASP A 77 -7.90 -7.18 -14.80
CA ASP A 77 -8.92 -8.14 -15.20
C ASP A 77 -10.30 -7.90 -14.55
N MET A 78 -10.34 -7.04 -13.52
CA MET A 78 -11.55 -6.68 -12.77
C MET A 78 -11.85 -5.17 -12.84
N ALA A 79 -11.31 -4.48 -13.83
CA ALA A 79 -11.44 -3.03 -13.98
C ALA A 79 -12.90 -2.56 -13.96
N GLY A 80 -13.85 -3.33 -14.52
CA GLY A 80 -15.27 -3.03 -14.48
C GLY A 80 -15.91 -3.02 -13.09
N GLN A 81 -15.23 -3.60 -12.10
CA GLN A 81 -15.62 -3.56 -10.69
C GLN A 81 -14.73 -2.60 -9.87
N CYS A 82 -13.99 -1.74 -10.52
CA CYS A 82 -13.25 -0.65 -9.89
C CYS A 82 -13.99 0.67 -10.09
N VAL A 83 -13.83 1.59 -9.16
CA VAL A 83 -14.42 2.94 -9.27
C VAL A 83 -13.99 3.59 -10.59
N GLY A 84 -14.94 4.22 -11.26
CA GLY A 84 -14.69 4.81 -12.59
C GLY A 84 -14.40 3.81 -13.71
N GLY A 85 -14.57 2.49 -13.48
CA GLY A 85 -14.32 1.47 -14.50
C GLY A 85 -12.84 1.24 -14.80
N SER A 86 -11.95 1.66 -13.91
CA SER A 86 -10.50 1.57 -14.11
C SER A 86 -9.77 1.16 -12.83
N ALA A 87 -8.97 0.11 -12.92
CA ALA A 87 -8.11 -0.28 -11.79
C ALA A 87 -7.06 0.81 -11.48
N GLY A 88 -6.58 1.51 -12.51
CA GLY A 88 -5.65 2.64 -12.37
C GLY A 88 -6.26 3.85 -11.65
N GLY A 89 -7.58 4.00 -11.70
CA GLY A 89 -8.30 5.08 -11.04
C GLY A 89 -8.64 4.81 -9.56
N VAL A 90 -8.36 3.63 -9.02
CA VAL A 90 -8.65 3.33 -7.62
C VAL A 90 -7.76 4.18 -6.71
N PRO A 91 -8.34 5.09 -5.90
CA PRO A 91 -7.57 5.95 -5.02
C PRO A 91 -7.01 5.18 -3.83
N TRP A 92 -5.84 5.61 -3.37
CA TRP A 92 -5.22 5.16 -2.13
C TRP A 92 -5.27 6.28 -1.10
N ILE A 93 -6.07 6.09 -0.07
CA ILE A 93 -6.25 7.06 1.00
C ILE A 93 -5.25 6.69 2.11
N CYS A 94 -4.14 7.43 2.15
CA CYS A 94 -3.08 7.17 3.11
C CYS A 94 -3.34 7.94 4.41
N GLY A 95 -3.38 7.22 5.50
CA GLY A 95 -3.44 7.81 6.83
C GLY A 95 -2.12 8.48 7.21
N ASP A 96 -2.24 9.53 7.99
CA ASP A 96 -1.11 10.21 8.60
C ASP A 96 -0.78 9.59 9.98
N THR A 97 0.40 9.83 10.48
CA THR A 97 0.83 9.34 11.79
C THR A 97 0.51 10.33 12.91
N THR A 98 0.66 9.86 14.15
CA THR A 98 0.44 10.68 15.33
C THR A 98 1.51 11.75 15.51
N TYR A 99 1.16 12.81 16.23
CA TYR A 99 2.08 13.89 16.56
C TYR A 99 3.37 13.41 17.24
N PHE A 100 3.27 12.39 18.09
CA PHE A 100 4.43 11.80 18.76
C PHE A 100 5.48 11.29 17.75
N TRP A 101 5.08 10.59 16.72
CA TRP A 101 5.99 10.09 15.69
C TRP A 101 6.58 11.21 14.83
N LYS A 102 5.77 12.21 14.50
CA LYS A 102 6.22 13.39 13.74
C LYS A 102 7.36 14.13 14.47
N GLN A 103 7.18 14.39 15.76
CA GLN A 103 8.18 15.09 16.55
C GLN A 103 9.47 14.30 16.75
N LYS A 104 9.34 12.99 16.87
CA LYS A 104 10.49 12.13 17.17
C LYS A 104 11.52 12.10 16.04
N ASN A 105 11.08 12.25 14.80
CA ASN A 105 11.98 12.23 13.66
C ASN A 105 11.33 12.87 12.42
N GLU A 106 11.38 14.17 12.31
CA GLU A 106 10.74 14.94 11.24
C GLU A 106 11.26 14.59 9.85
N SER A 107 12.57 14.38 9.70
CA SER A 107 13.14 14.02 8.38
C SER A 107 12.64 12.68 7.90
N THR A 108 12.54 11.69 8.78
CA THR A 108 11.97 10.37 8.45
C THR A 108 10.47 10.48 8.15
N TYR A 109 9.75 11.33 8.90
CA TYR A 109 8.35 11.60 8.62
C TYR A 109 8.15 12.10 7.19
N GLN A 110 8.91 13.10 6.75
CA GLN A 110 8.81 13.63 5.39
C GLN A 110 9.16 12.56 4.33
N THR A 111 10.13 11.72 4.60
CA THR A 111 10.54 10.66 3.67
C THR A 111 9.49 9.56 3.54
N VAL A 112 8.84 9.18 4.64
CA VAL A 112 7.83 8.12 4.66
C VAL A 112 6.48 8.66 4.20
N TYR A 113 5.92 9.62 4.93
CA TYR A 113 4.55 10.10 4.68
C TYR A 113 4.46 11.11 3.53
N GLY A 114 5.50 11.90 3.33
CA GLY A 114 5.58 12.79 2.17
C GLY A 114 5.58 12.07 0.83
N SER A 115 6.03 10.82 0.81
CA SER A 115 6.03 10.00 -0.41
C SER A 115 4.63 9.58 -0.87
N TYR A 116 3.65 9.60 0.00
CA TYR A 116 2.28 9.20 -0.35
C TYR A 116 1.60 10.19 -1.28
N LYS A 117 1.94 11.47 -1.19
CA LYS A 117 1.31 12.54 -1.97
C LYS A 117 1.32 12.28 -3.48
N ASN A 118 2.40 11.69 -3.98
CA ASN A 118 2.58 11.44 -5.42
C ASN A 118 1.84 10.20 -5.94
N LYS A 119 1.16 9.45 -5.07
CA LYS A 119 0.48 8.20 -5.44
C LYS A 119 -1.00 8.18 -5.09
N THR A 120 -1.47 9.20 -4.40
CA THR A 120 -2.86 9.29 -3.93
C THR A 120 -3.69 10.33 -4.70
N GLU A 121 -3.07 11.08 -5.57
CA GLU A 121 -3.73 12.06 -6.45
C GLU A 121 -4.40 11.41 -7.67
#